data_175a18abba250fccb873bdeb562e3f13
#
_entry.id   175a18abba250fccb873bdeb562e3f13
#
_cell.length_a   1.000
_cell.length_b   1.000
_cell.length_c   1.000
_cell.angle_alpha   90.00
_cell.angle_beta   90.00
_cell.angle_gamma   90.00
#
_symmetry.space_group_name_H-M   'P 1'
#
loop_
_entity.id
_entity.type
_entity.pdbx_description
1 polymer ?
#
loop_
_entity_poly.entity_id
_entity_poly.type
_entity_poly.pdbx_seq_one_letter_code
_entity_poly.pdbx_strand_id
1 'polypeptide(L)'
;MRNLLKYLVLHIVCFGCVFPLSAGEDSLAEVERATIQDEVISAFHNSMGFDYLTKEESSAINLDSILNYLESTKQYNTYFELERILIKSYLFRGEIRLAIDWSEQMYSKASALSHALGTALALNAISEVYSYTGRNQEAGSAHVQALEMFDQMSG
;
A
#
# COMPACT_ATOMS: atom_id res chain seq x y z
N MET A 1 9.09 12.66 19.33
CA MET A 1 8.93 11.48 18.48
C MET A 1 9.46 11.67 17.05
N ARG A 2 9.49 12.88 16.49
CA ARG A 2 10.01 13.21 15.14
C ARG A 2 11.50 12.91 14.91
N ASN A 3 12.30 12.78 15.96
CA ASN A 3 13.74 12.50 15.85
C ASN A 3 14.08 11.01 15.91
N LEU A 4 13.18 10.14 16.37
CA LEU A 4 13.45 8.69 16.48
C LEU A 4 13.53 8.03 15.11
N LEU A 5 12.68 8.45 14.17
CA LEU A 5 12.66 7.90 12.82
C LEU A 5 13.91 8.29 12.01
N LYS A 6 14.40 9.53 12.21
CA LYS A 6 15.67 9.99 11.59
C LYS A 6 16.89 9.23 12.12
N TYR A 7 16.85 8.85 13.40
CA TYR A 7 17.94 8.07 14.01
C TYR A 7 17.89 6.59 13.60
N LEU A 8 16.69 6.04 13.38
CA LEU A 8 16.55 4.66 12.93
C LEU A 8 17.10 4.48 11.51
N VAL A 9 16.76 5.38 10.60
CA VAL A 9 17.26 5.35 9.20
C VAL A 9 18.76 5.64 9.14
N LEU A 10 19.29 6.52 10.00
CA LEU A 10 20.71 6.86 10.00
C LEU A 10 21.61 5.77 10.63
N HIS A 11 21.07 4.97 11.57
CA HIS A 11 21.85 3.88 12.20
C HIS A 11 21.99 2.65 11.30
N ILE A 12 21.06 2.43 10.38
CA ILE A 12 21.13 1.30 9.43
C ILE A 12 22.18 1.56 8.33
N VAL A 13 22.47 2.83 8.02
CA VAL A 13 23.45 3.19 6.97
C VAL A 13 24.90 3.18 7.46
N CYS A 14 25.16 3.25 8.77
CA CYS A 14 26.51 3.43 9.32
C CYS A 14 27.22 2.16 9.82
N PHE A 15 26.59 0.98 9.78
CA PHE A 15 27.25 -0.27 10.16
C PHE A 15 27.65 -1.13 8.96
N GLY A 16 28.43 -0.52 8.07
CA GLY A 16 29.15 -1.23 7.02
C GLY A 16 30.43 -1.86 7.57
N CYS A 17 30.36 -2.97 8.28
CA CYS A 17 31.51 -3.83 8.50
C CYS A 17 31.56 -4.92 7.44
N VAL A 18 32.63 -4.85 6.66
CA VAL A 18 33.04 -5.81 5.64
C VAL A 18 33.36 -7.17 6.28
N PHE A 19 32.53 -8.17 5.95
CA PHE A 19 32.94 -9.58 6.06
C PHE A 19 32.51 -10.31 4.78
N PRO A 20 33.40 -11.09 4.17
CA PRO A 20 33.07 -11.90 3.02
C PRO A 20 32.52 -13.24 3.49
N LEU A 21 31.22 -13.50 3.25
CA LEU A 21 30.66 -14.84 3.42
C LEU A 21 29.62 -15.15 2.37
N SER A 22 29.81 -16.30 1.78
CA SER A 22 28.99 -17.02 0.85
C SER A 22 27.61 -17.39 1.41
N ALA A 23 26.60 -17.38 0.56
CA ALA A 23 25.29 -18.10 0.65
C ALA A 23 24.35 -17.87 1.85
N GLY A 24 24.75 -17.09 2.88
CA GLY A 24 23.89 -16.77 4.02
C GLY A 24 23.42 -15.30 4.05
N GLU A 25 24.06 -14.44 3.30
CA GLU A 25 23.81 -12.99 3.33
C GLU A 25 22.49 -12.59 2.65
N ASP A 26 22.08 -13.32 1.61
CA ASP A 26 20.81 -13.05 0.92
C ASP A 26 19.61 -13.27 1.83
N SER A 27 19.63 -14.27 2.70
CA SER A 27 18.50 -14.58 3.58
C SER A 27 18.35 -13.59 4.74
N LEU A 28 19.46 -13.07 5.28
CA LEU A 28 19.43 -12.06 6.35
C LEU A 28 19.02 -10.69 5.81
N ALA A 29 19.52 -10.31 4.63
CA ALA A 29 19.09 -9.07 3.96
C ALA A 29 17.61 -9.12 3.55
N GLU A 30 17.10 -10.29 3.21
CA GLU A 30 15.69 -10.50 2.86
C GLU A 30 14.78 -10.42 4.09
N VAL A 31 15.19 -11.01 5.23
CA VAL A 31 14.50 -10.91 6.51
C VAL A 31 14.52 -9.47 7.03
N GLU A 32 15.63 -8.77 6.93
CA GLU A 32 15.76 -7.37 7.36
C GLU A 32 14.92 -6.43 6.49
N ARG A 33 14.88 -6.65 5.18
CA ARG A 33 13.97 -5.93 4.26
C ARG A 33 12.52 -6.22 4.56
N ALA A 34 12.14 -7.47 4.81
CA ALA A 34 10.79 -7.85 5.19
C ALA A 34 10.37 -7.16 6.49
N THR A 35 11.25 -7.11 7.50
CA THR A 35 10.97 -6.44 8.78
C THR A 35 10.76 -4.93 8.62
N ILE A 36 11.62 -4.27 7.84
CA ILE A 36 11.48 -2.83 7.54
C ILE A 36 10.18 -2.54 6.79
N GLN A 37 9.80 -3.42 5.90
CA GLN A 37 8.56 -3.26 5.14
C GLN A 37 7.33 -3.48 5.98
N ASP A 38 7.31 -4.47 6.86
CA ASP A 38 6.24 -4.69 7.82
C ASP A 38 6.09 -3.50 8.78
N GLU A 39 7.19 -2.88 9.22
CA GLU A 39 7.17 -1.66 10.02
C GLU A 39 6.61 -0.47 9.24
N VAL A 40 7.00 -0.28 7.99
CA VAL A 40 6.48 0.79 7.11
C VAL A 40 5.00 0.59 6.87
N ILE A 41 4.57 -0.61 6.53
CA ILE A 41 3.16 -0.96 6.29
C ILE A 41 2.35 -0.79 7.58
N SER A 42 2.87 -1.24 8.71
CA SER A 42 2.24 -1.05 10.02
C SER A 42 2.12 0.43 10.40
N ALA A 43 3.12 1.25 10.09
CA ALA A 43 3.06 2.70 10.27
C ALA A 43 1.99 3.36 9.38
N PHE A 44 1.80 2.87 8.15
CA PHE A 44 0.71 3.30 7.27
C PHE A 44 -0.66 2.90 7.82
N HIS A 45 -0.81 1.70 8.38
CA HIS A 45 -2.05 1.26 9.01
C HIS A 45 -2.43 2.05 10.26
N ASN A 46 -1.45 2.53 11.02
CA ASN A 46 -1.66 3.22 12.29
C ASN A 46 -1.92 4.74 12.16
N SER A 47 -2.70 5.16 11.16
CA SER A 47 -3.14 6.56 10.95
C SER A 47 -2.03 7.61 10.71
N MET A 48 -0.78 7.29 11.02
CA MET A 48 0.38 8.12 10.69
C MET A 48 0.69 8.11 9.18
N GLY A 49 0.28 7.05 8.48
CA GLY A 49 0.48 6.91 7.04
C GLY A 49 -0.24 7.97 6.22
N PHE A 50 -1.37 8.44 6.71
CA PHE A 50 -2.11 9.50 6.04
C PHE A 50 -1.35 10.83 6.05
N ASP A 51 -0.83 11.22 7.21
CA ASP A 51 0.02 12.40 7.37
C ASP A 51 1.34 12.27 6.59
N TYR A 52 1.83 11.05 6.47
CA TYR A 52 3.08 10.76 5.77
C TYR A 52 2.92 10.92 4.25
N LEU A 53 1.84 10.40 3.68
CA LEU A 53 1.54 10.50 2.23
C LEU A 53 1.11 11.91 1.81
N THR A 54 0.65 12.75 2.75
CA THR A 54 0.20 14.12 2.47
C THR A 54 1.30 15.17 2.56
N LYS A 55 2.48 14.86 3.11
CA LYS A 55 3.60 15.80 3.22
C LYS A 55 4.62 15.59 2.11
N GLU A 56 5.06 16.69 1.50
CA GLU A 56 6.13 16.72 0.48
C GLU A 56 7.45 16.06 0.97
N GLU A 57 7.64 15.97 2.28
CA GLU A 57 8.79 15.29 2.90
C GLU A 57 8.75 13.75 2.79
N SER A 58 7.65 13.18 2.31
CA SER A 58 7.50 11.73 2.13
C SER A 58 8.28 11.17 0.93
N SER A 59 8.97 12.00 0.19
CA SER A 59 9.83 11.61 -0.93
C SER A 59 10.99 10.66 -0.56
N ALA A 60 11.21 10.41 0.75
CA ALA A 60 12.25 9.48 1.21
C ALA A 60 11.85 7.99 1.14
N ILE A 61 10.54 7.67 1.07
CA ILE A 61 10.09 6.29 0.86
C ILE A 61 9.74 6.14 -0.61
N ASN A 62 10.53 5.34 -1.30
CA ASN A 62 10.22 4.97 -2.68
C ASN A 62 9.07 3.96 -2.69
N LEU A 63 7.84 4.48 -2.77
CA LEU A 63 6.61 3.68 -2.77
C LEU A 63 6.61 2.66 -3.91
N ASP A 64 7.16 3.04 -5.07
CA ASP A 64 7.28 2.15 -6.23
C ASP A 64 8.18 0.95 -5.90
N SER A 65 9.26 1.16 -5.14
CA SER A 65 10.14 0.07 -4.70
C SER A 65 9.41 -0.90 -3.75
N ILE A 66 8.56 -0.37 -2.85
CA ILE A 66 7.78 -1.21 -1.93
C ILE A 66 6.74 -2.02 -2.71
N LEU A 67 5.97 -1.37 -3.60
CA LEU A 67 4.98 -2.05 -4.42
C LEU A 67 5.63 -3.13 -5.31
N ASN A 68 6.75 -2.82 -5.96
CA ASN A 68 7.50 -3.77 -6.77
C ASN A 68 8.01 -4.96 -5.94
N TYR A 69 8.47 -4.73 -4.72
CA TYR A 69 8.88 -5.80 -3.83
C TYR A 69 7.71 -6.69 -3.43
N LEU A 70 6.59 -6.10 -2.97
CA LEU A 70 5.38 -6.84 -2.61
C LEU A 70 4.84 -7.68 -3.76
N GLU A 71 4.91 -7.14 -4.98
CA GLU A 71 4.53 -7.86 -6.19
C GLU A 71 5.49 -9.02 -6.49
N SER A 72 6.81 -8.78 -6.44
CA SER A 72 7.83 -9.80 -6.71
C SER A 72 7.78 -10.96 -5.70
N THR A 73 7.42 -10.65 -4.45
CA THR A 73 7.26 -11.64 -3.37
C THR A 73 5.84 -12.21 -3.26
N LYS A 74 4.93 -11.79 -4.16
CA LYS A 74 3.51 -12.22 -4.20
C LYS A 74 2.73 -11.91 -2.91
N GLN A 75 3.12 -10.88 -2.18
CA GLN A 75 2.41 -10.41 -0.99
C GLN A 75 1.21 -9.53 -1.38
N TYR A 76 0.30 -10.09 -2.16
CA TYR A 76 -0.78 -9.32 -2.78
C TYR A 76 -1.79 -8.73 -1.79
N ASN A 77 -2.04 -9.35 -0.64
CA ASN A 77 -2.91 -8.76 0.38
C ASN A 77 -2.39 -7.38 0.80
N THR A 78 -1.12 -7.33 1.20
CA THR A 78 -0.45 -6.10 1.63
C THR A 78 -0.30 -5.11 0.48
N TYR A 79 0.00 -5.60 -0.73
CA TYR A 79 0.07 -4.80 -1.94
C TYR A 79 -1.22 -4.02 -2.18
N PHE A 80 -2.38 -4.70 -2.20
CA PHE A 80 -3.67 -4.06 -2.47
C PHE A 80 -4.14 -3.16 -1.32
N GLU A 81 -3.81 -3.48 -0.08
CA GLU A 81 -4.08 -2.57 1.04
C GLU A 81 -3.29 -1.27 0.94
N LEU A 82 -2.02 -1.35 0.54
CA LEU A 82 -1.18 -0.17 0.33
C LEU A 82 -1.70 0.69 -0.84
N GLU A 83 -2.08 0.07 -1.97
CA GLU A 83 -2.69 0.80 -3.09
C GLU A 83 -3.98 1.51 -2.65
N ARG A 84 -4.83 0.88 -1.85
CA ARG A 84 -6.05 1.49 -1.31
C ARG A 84 -5.75 2.73 -0.46
N ILE A 85 -4.73 2.67 0.39
CA ILE A 85 -4.30 3.81 1.21
C ILE A 85 -3.78 4.95 0.31
N LEU A 86 -3.04 4.62 -0.73
CA LEU A 86 -2.54 5.58 -1.71
C LEU A 86 -3.69 6.29 -2.46
N ILE A 87 -4.69 5.55 -2.91
CA ILE A 87 -5.89 6.11 -3.55
C ILE A 87 -6.60 7.10 -2.63
N LYS A 88 -6.77 6.72 -1.35
CA LYS A 88 -7.32 7.62 -0.32
C LYS A 88 -6.51 8.89 -0.16
N SER A 89 -5.19 8.79 -0.14
CA SER A 89 -4.28 9.94 -0.08
C SER A 89 -4.50 10.89 -1.25
N TYR A 90 -4.62 10.39 -2.47
CA TYR A 90 -4.93 11.22 -3.65
C TYR A 90 -6.29 11.94 -3.51
N LEU A 91 -7.32 11.26 -3.00
CA LEU A 91 -8.62 11.87 -2.74
C LEU A 91 -8.50 13.04 -1.75
N PHE A 92 -7.79 12.86 -0.63
CA PHE A 92 -7.61 13.91 0.37
C PHE A 92 -6.81 15.11 -0.12
N ARG A 93 -5.89 14.90 -1.06
CA ARG A 93 -5.14 15.99 -1.70
C ARG A 93 -5.92 16.68 -2.82
N GLY A 94 -7.12 16.18 -3.15
CA GLY A 94 -7.91 16.69 -4.27
C GLY A 94 -7.39 16.26 -5.65
N GLU A 95 -6.48 15.29 -5.70
CA GLU A 95 -5.92 14.72 -6.92
C GLU A 95 -6.84 13.65 -7.50
N ILE A 96 -8.09 14.06 -7.78
CA ILE A 96 -9.20 13.15 -8.11
C ILE A 96 -8.91 12.27 -9.31
N ARG A 97 -8.25 12.82 -10.33
CA ARG A 97 -7.92 12.05 -11.54
C ARG A 97 -6.97 10.90 -11.22
N LEU A 98 -5.95 11.16 -10.41
CA LEU A 98 -5.02 10.11 -9.98
C LEU A 98 -5.74 9.03 -9.13
N ALA A 99 -6.65 9.45 -8.24
CA ALA A 99 -7.44 8.50 -7.46
C ALA A 99 -8.30 7.59 -8.36
N ILE A 100 -8.91 8.14 -9.42
CA ILE A 100 -9.68 7.36 -10.41
C ILE A 100 -8.74 6.37 -11.12
N ASP A 101 -7.67 6.88 -11.74
CA ASP A 101 -6.74 6.07 -12.53
C ASP A 101 -6.15 4.91 -11.71
N TRP A 102 -5.74 5.18 -10.47
CA TRP A 102 -5.21 4.16 -9.56
C TRP A 102 -6.25 3.14 -9.12
N SER A 103 -7.48 3.56 -8.82
CA SER A 103 -8.55 2.63 -8.41
C SER A 103 -8.95 1.67 -9.54
N GLU A 104 -9.00 2.16 -10.77
CA GLU A 104 -9.28 1.33 -11.96
C GLU A 104 -8.14 0.36 -12.27
N GLN A 105 -6.88 0.79 -12.13
CA GLN A 105 -5.70 -0.07 -12.29
C GLN A 105 -5.67 -1.16 -11.21
N MET A 106 -5.92 -0.80 -9.95
CA MET A 106 -6.02 -1.75 -8.84
C MET A 106 -7.07 -2.82 -9.12
N TYR A 107 -8.27 -2.43 -9.57
CA TYR A 107 -9.34 -3.36 -9.93
C TYR A 107 -8.92 -4.28 -11.08
N SER A 108 -8.35 -3.72 -12.13
CA SER A 108 -7.88 -4.50 -13.28
C SER A 108 -6.83 -5.53 -12.89
N LYS A 109 -5.84 -5.14 -12.08
CA LYS A 109 -4.77 -6.02 -11.60
C LYS A 109 -5.31 -7.12 -10.69
N ALA A 110 -6.15 -6.77 -9.71
CA ALA A 110 -6.73 -7.74 -8.80
C ALA A 110 -7.60 -8.78 -9.54
N SER A 111 -8.39 -8.32 -10.51
CA SER A 111 -9.21 -9.19 -11.36
C SER A 111 -8.37 -10.12 -12.23
N ALA A 112 -7.30 -9.62 -12.85
CA ALA A 112 -6.38 -10.43 -13.65
C ALA A 112 -5.68 -11.52 -12.82
N LEU A 113 -5.39 -11.22 -11.55
CA LEU A 113 -4.81 -12.18 -10.61
C LEU A 113 -5.86 -13.11 -9.97
N SER A 114 -7.14 -12.91 -10.23
CA SER A 114 -8.26 -13.61 -9.55
C SER A 114 -8.16 -13.46 -8.01
N HIS A 115 -7.70 -12.29 -7.52
CA HIS A 115 -7.42 -12.04 -6.13
C HIS A 115 -8.64 -11.42 -5.44
N ALA A 116 -9.45 -12.26 -4.77
CA ALA A 116 -10.76 -11.85 -4.21
C ALA A 116 -10.66 -10.63 -3.29
N LEU A 117 -9.75 -10.64 -2.30
CA LEU A 117 -9.57 -9.51 -1.38
C LEU A 117 -9.17 -8.23 -2.14
N GLY A 118 -8.22 -8.32 -3.08
CA GLY A 118 -7.80 -7.18 -3.88
C GLY A 118 -8.94 -6.60 -4.70
N THR A 119 -9.78 -7.45 -5.30
CA THR A 119 -10.96 -7.00 -6.07
C THR A 119 -11.97 -6.30 -5.16
N ALA A 120 -12.25 -6.84 -3.97
CA ALA A 120 -13.15 -6.22 -3.01
C ALA A 120 -12.63 -4.86 -2.51
N LEU A 121 -11.32 -4.77 -2.20
CA LEU A 121 -10.67 -3.51 -1.80
C LEU A 121 -10.70 -2.47 -2.93
N ALA A 122 -10.48 -2.89 -4.18
CA ALA A 122 -10.55 -1.99 -5.34
C ALA A 122 -11.96 -1.47 -5.58
N LEU A 123 -12.99 -2.31 -5.50
CA LEU A 123 -14.39 -1.89 -5.59
C LEU A 123 -14.76 -0.91 -4.49
N ASN A 124 -14.28 -1.14 -3.27
CA ASN A 124 -14.48 -0.18 -2.17
C ASN A 124 -13.80 1.16 -2.46
N ALA A 125 -12.56 1.15 -2.96
CA ALA A 125 -11.86 2.38 -3.35
C ALA A 125 -12.58 3.11 -4.49
N ILE A 126 -13.05 2.41 -5.52
CA ILE A 126 -13.87 2.96 -6.61
C ILE A 126 -15.15 3.60 -6.06
N SER A 127 -15.81 2.96 -5.11
CA SER A 127 -16.99 3.50 -4.45
C SER A 127 -16.69 4.83 -3.73
N GLU A 128 -15.58 4.91 -2.98
CA GLU A 128 -15.15 6.13 -2.32
C GLU A 128 -14.89 7.25 -3.35
N VAL A 129 -14.17 6.95 -4.43
CA VAL A 129 -13.86 7.89 -5.52
C VAL A 129 -15.14 8.40 -6.20
N TYR A 130 -16.08 7.52 -6.51
CA TYR A 130 -17.35 7.89 -7.14
C TYR A 130 -18.25 8.71 -6.21
N SER A 131 -18.28 8.39 -4.91
CA SER A 131 -18.97 9.19 -3.91
C SER A 131 -18.40 10.61 -3.84
N TYR A 132 -17.08 10.74 -3.86
CA TYR A 132 -16.41 12.03 -3.82
C TYR A 132 -16.67 12.89 -5.07
N THR A 133 -16.88 12.25 -6.21
CA THR A 133 -17.20 12.91 -7.49
C THR A 133 -18.70 13.11 -7.72
N GLY A 134 -19.56 12.75 -6.76
CA GLY A 134 -21.02 12.88 -6.87
C GLY A 134 -21.71 11.80 -7.71
N ARG A 135 -20.98 10.77 -8.13
CA ARG A 135 -21.52 9.62 -8.89
C ARG A 135 -22.15 8.60 -7.93
N ASN A 136 -23.15 9.02 -7.20
CA ASN A 136 -23.70 8.27 -6.05
C ASN A 136 -24.30 6.92 -6.42
N GLN A 137 -24.88 6.79 -7.61
CA GLN A 137 -25.49 5.53 -8.06
C GLN A 137 -24.40 4.47 -8.34
N GLU A 138 -23.35 4.88 -9.06
CA GLU A 138 -22.23 4.01 -9.36
C GLU A 138 -21.44 3.68 -8.09
N ALA A 139 -21.27 4.64 -7.19
CA ALA A 139 -20.69 4.44 -5.87
C ALA A 139 -21.44 3.37 -5.07
N GLY A 140 -22.77 3.48 -5.01
CA GLY A 140 -23.62 2.49 -4.33
C GLY A 140 -23.48 1.10 -4.93
N SER A 141 -23.46 0.99 -6.27
CA SER A 141 -23.29 -0.29 -6.96
C SER A 141 -21.92 -0.93 -6.65
N ALA A 142 -20.85 -0.16 -6.70
CA ALA A 142 -19.50 -0.67 -6.39
C ALA A 142 -19.40 -1.08 -4.92
N HIS A 143 -20.01 -0.33 -4.01
CA HIS A 143 -20.01 -0.64 -2.59
C HIS A 143 -20.72 -1.96 -2.28
N VAL A 144 -21.90 -2.18 -2.87
CA VAL A 144 -22.66 -3.43 -2.69
C VAL A 144 -21.85 -4.63 -3.18
N GLN A 145 -21.22 -4.53 -4.36
CA GLN A 145 -20.36 -5.59 -4.88
C GLN A 145 -19.17 -5.88 -3.96
N ALA A 146 -18.54 -4.84 -3.40
CA ALA A 146 -17.45 -5.02 -2.44
C ALA A 146 -17.92 -5.76 -1.19
N LEU A 147 -19.08 -5.39 -0.64
CA LEU A 147 -19.66 -6.05 0.54
C LEU A 147 -19.97 -7.52 0.28
N GLU A 148 -20.60 -7.84 -0.86
CA GLU A 148 -20.90 -9.22 -1.25
C GLU A 148 -19.63 -10.08 -1.33
N MET A 149 -18.53 -9.52 -1.85
CA MET A 149 -17.25 -10.22 -1.88
C MET A 149 -16.64 -10.41 -0.49
N PHE A 150 -16.72 -9.42 0.39
CA PHE A 150 -16.25 -9.55 1.77
C PHE A 150 -17.05 -10.61 2.53
N ASP A 151 -18.36 -10.65 2.37
CA ASP A 151 -19.23 -11.65 2.99
C ASP A 151 -18.87 -13.07 2.53
N GLN A 152 -18.60 -13.27 1.25
CA GLN A 152 -18.18 -14.56 0.70
C GLN A 152 -16.81 -15.04 1.23
N MET A 153 -15.92 -14.12 1.61
CA MET A 153 -14.62 -14.46 2.17
C MET A 153 -14.66 -14.77 3.67
N SER A 154 -15.70 -14.32 4.38
CA SER A 154 -15.84 -14.48 5.83
C SER A 154 -16.65 -15.73 6.24
N GLY A 155 -17.33 -16.39 5.31
CA GLY A 155 -18.11 -17.63 5.52
C GLY A 155 -17.30 -18.86 5.21
#